data_2befe38f66e708f814e3e2b40f1dad32
#
_entry.id   2befe38f66e708f814e3e2b40f1dad32
#
_cell.length_a   1.000
_cell.length_b   1.000
_cell.length_c   1.000
_cell.angle_alpha   90.00
_cell.angle_beta   90.00
_cell.angle_gamma   90.00
#
_symmetry.space_group_name_H-M   'P 1'
#
loop_
_entity.id
_entity.type
_entity.pdbx_description
1 polymer ?
#
loop_
_entity_poly.entity_id
_entity_poly.type
_entity_poly.pdbx_seq_one_letter_code
_entity_poly.pdbx_strand_id
1 'polypeptide(L)'
;MTMELLERIIEENNIPKDVHFMSDSGWECDPTEMNGVFYNRQSNTIIFTQSGTSDREYEASEDWEILYDPDLIKVEGLEVYPVTSVASGRITEDFKKAIKEAGDFELYYGIQETEDKYDEIDFNWRPLFYSIQIKAKNIGYIGFHGGDSGLEPEIYIFKPYRNKGYGTCVLKRFVDIAFKEGLVKKWREKTENPPPLYAFKKETVFPEQLVSTVRVENEYSRKMMLACGFQENQEPVAEFILLIDDKTSTASSARVSEFVITKQDYIKITQNTIL
;
A
#
# COMPACT_ATOMS: atom_id res chain seq x y z
N MET A 1 -5.42 -12.96 19.64
CA MET A 1 -5.12 -14.35 19.21
C MET A 1 -5.91 -15.33 20.03
N THR A 2 -6.67 -16.25 19.42
CA THR A 2 -7.33 -17.36 20.11
C THR A 2 -6.51 -18.63 19.95
N MET A 3 -6.69 -19.62 20.86
CA MET A 3 -6.02 -20.91 20.73
C MET A 3 -6.38 -21.63 19.43
N GLU A 4 -7.65 -21.62 19.06
CA GLU A 4 -8.13 -22.22 17.80
C GLU A 4 -7.45 -21.59 16.57
N LEU A 5 -7.28 -20.27 16.56
CA LEU A 5 -6.58 -19.58 15.48
C LEU A 5 -5.09 -19.95 15.45
N LEU A 6 -4.45 -20.05 16.63
CA LEU A 6 -3.05 -20.43 16.73
C LEU A 6 -2.83 -21.89 16.26
N GLU A 7 -3.67 -22.82 16.69
CA GLU A 7 -3.63 -24.22 16.25
C GLU A 7 -3.77 -24.32 14.73
N ARG A 8 -4.72 -23.60 14.15
CA ARG A 8 -4.89 -23.54 12.70
C ARG A 8 -3.65 -22.98 11.97
N ILE A 9 -3.05 -21.91 12.48
CA ILE A 9 -1.81 -21.34 11.90
C ILE A 9 -0.68 -22.37 11.93
N ILE A 10 -0.50 -23.07 13.04
CA ILE A 10 0.53 -24.09 13.21
C ILE A 10 0.31 -25.24 12.21
N GLU A 11 -0.92 -25.73 12.09
CA GLU A 11 -1.27 -26.83 11.19
C GLU A 11 -1.12 -26.44 9.72
N GLU A 12 -1.69 -25.32 9.30
CA GLU A 12 -1.64 -24.85 7.89
C GLU A 12 -0.22 -24.60 7.39
N ASN A 13 0.69 -24.21 8.29
CA ASN A 13 2.08 -23.90 7.94
C ASN A 13 3.07 -25.03 8.29
N ASN A 14 2.58 -26.20 8.75
CA ASN A 14 3.39 -27.36 9.13
C ASN A 14 4.50 -27.02 10.12
N ILE A 15 4.20 -26.21 11.15
CA ILE A 15 5.15 -25.81 12.17
C ILE A 15 5.47 -26.98 13.09
N PRO A 16 6.75 -27.23 13.42
CA PRO A 16 7.14 -28.27 14.37
C PRO A 16 6.51 -28.09 15.76
N LYS A 17 6.19 -29.20 16.45
CA LYS A 17 5.55 -29.16 17.78
C LYS A 17 6.46 -28.64 18.89
N ASP A 18 7.77 -28.66 18.65
CA ASP A 18 8.81 -28.15 19.57
C ASP A 18 9.22 -26.71 19.28
N VAL A 19 8.37 -25.97 18.53
CA VAL A 19 8.62 -24.56 18.23
C VAL A 19 8.70 -23.72 19.50
N HIS A 20 9.66 -22.79 19.54
CA HIS A 20 9.79 -21.84 20.62
C HIS A 20 8.86 -20.64 20.42
N PHE A 21 8.12 -20.28 21.44
CA PHE A 21 7.24 -19.11 21.43
C PHE A 21 7.91 -17.92 22.10
N MET A 22 7.91 -16.80 21.45
CA MET A 22 8.35 -15.52 22.00
C MET A 22 7.23 -14.49 21.83
N SER A 23 7.22 -13.49 22.70
CA SER A 23 6.34 -12.35 22.57
C SER A 23 7.18 -11.09 22.50
N ASP A 24 6.83 -10.23 21.58
CA ASP A 24 7.39 -8.90 21.52
C ASP A 24 6.43 -7.93 22.18
N SER A 25 6.48 -7.89 23.50
CA SER A 25 5.52 -7.16 24.33
C SER A 25 5.89 -5.68 24.53
N GLY A 26 6.84 -5.13 23.77
CA GLY A 26 7.20 -3.72 23.91
C GLY A 26 7.42 -3.25 25.36
N TRP A 27 7.66 -1.95 25.54
CA TRP A 27 7.82 -1.32 26.86
C TRP A 27 6.49 -0.85 27.47
N GLU A 28 5.35 -1.27 26.92
CA GLU A 28 4.04 -0.83 27.36
C GLU A 28 3.53 -1.71 28.49
N CYS A 29 3.12 -1.06 29.58
CA CYS A 29 2.61 -1.75 30.78
C CYS A 29 1.19 -2.26 30.62
N ASP A 30 0.48 -1.91 29.54
CA ASP A 30 -0.89 -2.31 29.30
C ASP A 30 -0.96 -3.60 28.45
N PRO A 31 -1.87 -4.51 28.74
CA PRO A 31 -2.10 -5.69 27.92
C PRO A 31 -2.47 -5.27 26.48
N THR A 32 -1.70 -5.72 25.52
CA THR A 32 -1.93 -5.44 24.11
C THR A 32 -2.29 -6.72 23.38
N GLU A 33 -3.19 -6.62 22.40
CA GLU A 33 -3.54 -7.78 21.56
C GLU A 33 -2.33 -8.19 20.71
N MET A 34 -1.99 -9.47 20.79
CA MET A 34 -0.98 -10.10 19.94
C MET A 34 -1.69 -10.65 18.71
N ASN A 35 -1.62 -9.92 17.60
CA ASN A 35 -2.38 -10.23 16.39
C ASN A 35 -1.50 -10.62 15.20
N GLY A 36 -0.18 -10.36 15.23
CA GLY A 36 0.77 -10.83 14.24
C GLY A 36 1.48 -12.11 14.68
N VAL A 37 1.80 -13.00 13.74
CA VAL A 37 2.60 -14.21 13.97
C VAL A 37 3.68 -14.31 12.92
N PHE A 38 4.94 -14.31 13.36
CA PHE A 38 6.10 -14.51 12.52
C PHE A 38 6.82 -15.79 12.91
N TYR A 39 7.44 -16.45 11.95
CA TYR A 39 8.19 -17.68 12.16
C TYR A 39 9.58 -17.60 11.53
N ASN A 40 10.60 -17.95 12.30
CA ASN A 40 11.95 -18.11 11.79
C ASN A 40 12.30 -19.62 11.74
N ARG A 41 12.50 -20.13 10.51
CA ARG A 41 12.79 -21.54 10.29
C ARG A 41 14.15 -21.98 10.83
N GLN A 42 15.16 -21.10 10.81
CA GLN A 42 16.51 -21.43 11.25
C GLN A 42 16.57 -21.60 12.76
N SER A 43 15.95 -20.70 13.50
CA SER A 43 15.90 -20.74 14.96
C SER A 43 14.74 -21.54 15.51
N ASN A 44 13.83 -22.04 14.66
CA ASN A 44 12.59 -22.70 15.04
C ASN A 44 11.79 -21.88 16.07
N THR A 45 11.59 -20.61 15.79
CA THR A 45 10.99 -19.65 16.73
C THR A 45 9.78 -18.95 16.15
N ILE A 46 8.67 -18.91 16.89
CA ILE A 46 7.52 -18.06 16.63
C ILE A 46 7.60 -16.80 17.49
N ILE A 47 7.39 -15.65 16.88
CA ILE A 47 7.21 -14.37 17.59
C ILE A 47 5.77 -13.89 17.37
N PHE A 48 5.11 -13.54 18.48
CA PHE A 48 3.84 -12.83 18.47
C PHE A 48 4.08 -11.34 18.51
N THR A 49 3.42 -10.60 17.64
CA THR A 49 3.56 -9.15 17.52
C THR A 49 2.23 -8.46 17.67
N GLN A 50 2.27 -7.18 17.97
CA GLN A 50 1.08 -6.35 17.90
C GLN A 50 0.71 -6.07 16.44
N SER A 51 -0.56 -6.08 16.10
CA SER A 51 -0.99 -5.69 14.75
C SER A 51 -0.60 -4.25 14.45
N GLY A 52 -0.04 -4.02 13.26
CA GLY A 52 0.35 -2.69 12.81
C GLY A 52 1.77 -2.26 13.24
N THR A 53 2.60 -3.18 13.67
CA THR A 53 4.01 -2.93 14.01
C THR A 53 4.96 -3.35 12.88
N SER A 54 4.68 -2.95 11.66
CA SER A 54 5.51 -3.22 10.46
C SER A 54 6.93 -2.60 10.50
N ASP A 55 7.43 -2.24 11.69
CA ASP A 55 8.64 -1.44 11.87
C ASP A 55 9.79 -2.19 12.47
N ARG A 56 9.60 -3.47 12.76
CA ARG A 56 10.61 -4.21 13.50
C ARG A 56 11.57 -4.93 12.55
N GLU A 57 12.82 -5.07 12.98
CA GLU A 57 13.90 -5.64 12.17
C GLU A 57 13.55 -7.02 11.59
N TYR A 58 12.78 -7.85 12.31
CA TYR A 58 12.39 -9.18 11.83
C TYR A 58 11.34 -9.13 10.70
N GLU A 59 10.51 -8.08 10.61
CA GLU A 59 9.58 -7.91 9.49
C GLU A 59 10.31 -7.56 8.18
N ALA A 60 11.51 -7.00 8.30
CA ALA A 60 12.35 -6.64 7.16
C ALA A 60 13.40 -7.71 6.81
N SER A 61 13.53 -8.75 7.65
CA SER A 61 14.52 -9.80 7.47
C SER A 61 13.96 -10.93 6.60
N GLU A 62 14.75 -11.39 5.63
CA GLU A 62 14.40 -12.55 4.79
C GLU A 62 14.30 -13.86 5.59
N ASP A 63 14.79 -13.88 6.84
CA ASP A 63 14.78 -15.06 7.71
C ASP A 63 13.43 -15.30 8.41
N TRP A 64 12.53 -14.30 8.41
CA TRP A 64 11.23 -14.38 9.06
C TRP A 64 10.10 -14.48 8.04
N GLU A 65 9.27 -15.50 8.23
CA GLU A 65 8.03 -15.68 7.46
C GLU A 65 6.84 -15.14 8.26
N ILE A 66 5.96 -14.41 7.59
CA ILE A 66 4.70 -13.98 8.17
C ILE A 66 3.71 -15.13 8.04
N LEU A 67 3.30 -15.71 9.17
CA LEU A 67 2.29 -16.74 9.20
C LEU A 67 0.88 -16.16 9.30
N TYR A 68 0.75 -15.07 10.04
CA TYR A 68 -0.52 -14.40 10.25
C TYR A 68 -0.32 -12.90 10.53
N ASP A 69 -1.06 -12.08 9.83
CA ASP A 69 -1.29 -10.66 10.10
C ASP A 69 -2.73 -10.35 9.66
N PRO A 70 -3.60 -9.84 10.56
CA PRO A 70 -5.00 -9.54 10.22
C PRO A 70 -5.14 -8.42 9.19
N ASP A 71 -4.11 -7.62 9.01
CA ASP A 71 -4.08 -6.49 8.10
C ASP A 71 -3.38 -6.82 6.76
N LEU A 72 -2.82 -8.03 6.66
CA LEU A 72 -2.17 -8.52 5.44
C LEU A 72 -3.19 -8.82 4.34
N ILE A 73 -3.01 -8.22 3.19
CA ILE A 73 -3.76 -8.51 1.98
C ILE A 73 -2.89 -9.37 1.05
N LYS A 74 -3.26 -10.64 0.87
CA LYS A 74 -2.57 -11.55 -0.06
C LYS A 74 -3.09 -11.37 -1.48
N VAL A 75 -2.19 -11.22 -2.45
CA VAL A 75 -2.52 -11.07 -3.88
C VAL A 75 -1.54 -11.87 -4.72
N GLU A 76 -1.92 -13.04 -5.22
CA GLU A 76 -1.13 -13.85 -6.18
C GLU A 76 0.37 -14.01 -5.81
N GLY A 77 0.66 -14.34 -4.56
CA GLY A 77 2.03 -14.49 -4.07
C GLY A 77 2.72 -13.19 -3.66
N LEU A 78 1.97 -12.09 -3.65
CA LEU A 78 2.38 -10.82 -3.06
C LEU A 78 1.77 -10.66 -1.67
N GLU A 79 2.49 -9.93 -0.83
CA GLU A 79 2.08 -9.51 0.49
C GLU A 79 1.92 -8.00 0.47
N VAL A 80 0.73 -7.50 0.84
CA VAL A 80 0.44 -6.07 0.82
C VAL A 80 0.04 -5.62 2.23
N TYR A 81 0.85 -4.75 2.81
CA TYR A 81 0.72 -4.30 4.19
C TYR A 81 0.32 -2.84 4.28
N PRO A 82 -0.63 -2.50 5.17
CA PRO A 82 -0.82 -1.11 5.53
C PRO A 82 0.46 -0.54 6.14
N VAL A 83 0.87 0.63 5.65
CA VAL A 83 2.05 1.32 6.16
C VAL A 83 1.66 2.16 7.36
N THR A 84 2.30 1.90 8.49
CA THR A 84 2.17 2.73 9.68
C THR A 84 3.08 3.95 9.61
N SER A 85 2.83 4.95 10.45
CA SER A 85 3.64 6.17 10.49
C SER A 85 5.12 5.94 10.78
N VAL A 86 5.48 4.82 11.40
CA VAL A 86 6.87 4.49 11.75
C VAL A 86 7.58 3.81 10.58
N ALA A 87 6.91 2.90 9.85
CA ALA A 87 7.44 2.29 8.63
C ALA A 87 7.54 3.27 7.45
N SER A 88 6.76 4.35 7.48
CA SER A 88 6.71 5.33 6.39
C SER A 88 8.08 5.93 6.07
N GLY A 89 8.93 6.17 7.05
CA GLY A 89 10.28 6.72 6.84
C GLY A 89 11.14 5.82 5.96
N ARG A 90 11.22 4.52 6.29
CA ARG A 90 12.00 3.56 5.49
C ARG A 90 11.42 3.39 4.09
N ILE A 91 10.10 3.26 3.98
CA ILE A 91 9.43 3.11 2.68
C ILE A 91 9.62 4.36 1.83
N THR A 92 9.60 5.55 2.43
CA THR A 92 9.92 6.81 1.77
C THR A 92 11.33 6.79 1.18
N GLU A 93 12.33 6.36 1.95
CA GLU A 93 13.72 6.28 1.47
C GLU A 93 13.91 5.22 0.38
N ASP A 94 13.30 4.04 0.53
CA ASP A 94 13.31 3.00 -0.50
C ASP A 94 12.68 3.50 -1.81
N PHE A 95 11.60 4.25 -1.70
CA PHE A 95 10.94 4.84 -2.86
C PHE A 95 11.79 5.94 -3.52
N LYS A 96 12.35 6.88 -2.74
CA LYS A 96 13.26 7.93 -3.26
C LYS A 96 14.40 7.31 -4.05
N LYS A 97 15.03 6.28 -3.49
CA LYS A 97 16.08 5.52 -4.18
C LYS A 97 15.58 4.87 -5.46
N ALA A 98 14.45 4.17 -5.40
CA ALA A 98 13.92 3.43 -6.54
C ALA A 98 13.50 4.35 -7.69
N ILE A 99 12.87 5.50 -7.42
CA ILE A 99 12.44 6.44 -8.45
C ILE A 99 13.62 7.15 -9.09
N LYS A 100 14.65 7.49 -8.31
CA LYS A 100 15.90 8.07 -8.79
C LYS A 100 16.68 7.11 -9.69
N GLU A 101 16.86 5.86 -9.25
CA GLU A 101 17.51 4.81 -10.06
C GLU A 101 16.75 4.48 -11.35
N ALA A 102 15.44 4.62 -11.34
CA ALA A 102 14.60 4.38 -12.50
C ALA A 102 14.60 5.55 -13.51
N GLY A 103 14.89 6.77 -13.05
CA GLY A 103 14.71 8.01 -13.83
C GLY A 103 13.23 8.33 -14.09
N ASP A 104 12.35 7.98 -13.13
CA ASP A 104 10.89 8.08 -13.31
C ASP A 104 10.30 9.32 -12.64
N PHE A 105 11.12 10.17 -12.03
CA PHE A 105 10.63 11.29 -11.22
C PHE A 105 9.66 12.19 -12.00
N GLU A 106 10.05 12.66 -13.17
CA GLU A 106 9.21 13.52 -14.00
C GLU A 106 7.96 12.82 -14.50
N LEU A 107 8.08 11.52 -14.84
CA LEU A 107 6.93 10.72 -15.28
C LEU A 107 5.90 10.56 -14.17
N TYR A 108 6.36 10.40 -12.93
CA TYR A 108 5.53 10.12 -11.78
C TYR A 108 4.92 11.37 -11.17
N TYR A 109 5.75 12.37 -10.87
CA TYR A 109 5.29 13.62 -10.25
C TYR A 109 4.85 14.68 -11.25
N GLY A 110 5.25 14.55 -12.52
CA GLY A 110 4.93 15.50 -13.55
C GLY A 110 5.69 16.84 -13.46
N ILE A 111 6.68 16.94 -12.59
CA ILE A 111 7.53 18.12 -12.40
C ILE A 111 8.98 17.75 -12.70
N GLN A 112 9.80 18.77 -12.99
CA GLN A 112 11.22 18.54 -13.23
C GLN A 112 11.93 18.00 -11.99
N GLU A 113 12.82 17.03 -12.19
CA GLU A 113 13.64 16.45 -11.12
C GLU A 113 14.66 17.47 -10.61
N THR A 114 14.64 17.76 -9.31
CA THR A 114 15.65 18.55 -8.60
C THR A 114 15.92 17.90 -7.24
N GLU A 115 17.12 18.09 -6.67
CA GLU A 115 17.48 17.42 -5.39
C GLU A 115 16.55 17.80 -4.23
N ASP A 116 16.12 19.07 -4.15
CA ASP A 116 15.20 19.56 -3.14
C ASP A 116 13.79 18.92 -3.24
N LYS A 117 13.36 18.50 -4.42
CA LYS A 117 12.08 17.82 -4.62
C LYS A 117 12.04 16.41 -4.01
N TYR A 118 13.18 15.73 -3.89
CA TYR A 118 13.24 14.46 -3.17
C TYR A 118 12.99 14.62 -1.67
N ASP A 119 13.37 15.76 -1.08
CA ASP A 119 13.14 16.04 0.33
C ASP A 119 11.66 16.30 0.63
N GLU A 120 10.87 16.72 -0.36
CA GLU A 120 9.41 16.91 -0.23
C GLU A 120 8.64 15.57 -0.25
N ILE A 121 9.26 14.46 -0.67
CA ILE A 121 8.61 13.15 -0.67
C ILE A 121 8.48 12.65 0.77
N ASP A 122 7.25 12.58 1.25
CA ASP A 122 6.93 12.05 2.57
C ASP A 122 5.61 11.28 2.52
N PHE A 123 5.63 10.05 3.03
CA PHE A 123 4.46 9.18 3.11
C PHE A 123 3.79 9.18 4.49
N ASN A 124 4.32 9.92 5.45
CA ASN A 124 3.83 9.93 6.85
C ASN A 124 2.35 10.31 7.00
N TRP A 125 1.79 11.03 6.05
CA TRP A 125 0.45 11.61 6.13
C TRP A 125 -0.60 10.89 5.27
N ARG A 126 -0.25 9.74 4.68
CA ARG A 126 -1.15 9.01 3.79
C ARG A 126 -1.90 7.90 4.54
N PRO A 127 -3.16 8.12 4.97
CA PRO A 127 -3.87 7.19 5.83
C PRO A 127 -4.32 5.90 5.12
N LEU A 128 -4.34 5.89 3.79
CA LEU A 128 -4.64 4.74 2.94
C LEU A 128 -3.40 4.43 2.09
N PHE A 129 -2.37 3.88 2.71
CA PHE A 129 -1.10 3.61 2.05
C PHE A 129 -0.58 2.23 2.44
N TYR A 130 -0.13 1.45 1.43
CA TYR A 130 0.24 0.06 1.59
C TYR A 130 1.54 -0.24 0.85
N SER A 131 2.46 -0.96 1.49
CA SER A 131 3.65 -1.52 0.86
C SER A 131 3.31 -2.82 0.13
N ILE A 132 3.92 -3.04 -1.03
CA ILE A 132 3.80 -4.27 -1.81
C ILE A 132 5.10 -5.04 -1.64
N GLN A 133 5.04 -6.28 -1.15
CA GLN A 133 6.21 -7.07 -0.80
C GLN A 133 6.20 -8.45 -1.47
N ILE A 134 7.38 -9.00 -1.68
CA ILE A 134 7.64 -10.40 -2.01
C ILE A 134 8.67 -10.92 -1.01
N LYS A 135 8.32 -11.90 -0.18
CA LYS A 135 9.21 -12.47 0.83
C LYS A 135 9.91 -11.37 1.66
N ALA A 136 9.10 -10.55 2.30
CA ALA A 136 9.52 -9.40 3.12
C ALA A 136 10.32 -8.29 2.37
N LYS A 137 10.54 -8.43 1.07
CA LYS A 137 11.22 -7.42 0.26
C LYS A 137 10.23 -6.46 -0.37
N ASN A 138 10.35 -5.17 -0.07
CA ASN A 138 9.51 -4.15 -0.69
C ASN A 138 9.80 -4.03 -2.19
N ILE A 139 8.76 -4.12 -3.00
CA ILE A 139 8.81 -4.03 -4.47
C ILE A 139 8.00 -2.88 -5.04
N GLY A 140 7.30 -2.14 -4.18
CA GLY A 140 6.46 -1.03 -4.58
C GLY A 140 5.44 -0.66 -3.51
N TYR A 141 4.51 0.18 -3.87
CA TYR A 141 3.41 0.57 -3.00
C TYR A 141 2.13 0.84 -3.78
N ILE A 142 1.01 0.84 -3.08
CA ILE A 142 -0.28 1.35 -3.52
C ILE A 142 -0.85 2.26 -2.44
N GLY A 143 -1.34 3.43 -2.84
CA GLY A 143 -1.99 4.39 -1.96
C GLY A 143 -3.30 4.86 -2.53
N PHE A 144 -4.10 5.52 -1.68
CA PHE A 144 -5.33 6.18 -2.08
C PHE A 144 -5.37 7.55 -1.43
N HIS A 145 -5.65 8.55 -2.21
CA HIS A 145 -5.95 9.88 -1.71
C HIS A 145 -7.35 10.30 -2.12
N GLY A 146 -7.97 11.13 -1.31
CA GLY A 146 -9.33 11.60 -1.55
C GLY A 146 -9.32 12.96 -2.23
N GLY A 147 -10.22 13.11 -3.19
CA GLY A 147 -10.62 14.38 -3.77
C GLY A 147 -12.15 14.49 -3.77
N ASP A 148 -12.68 15.64 -4.16
CA ASP A 148 -14.13 15.86 -4.27
C ASP A 148 -14.80 14.94 -5.30
N SER A 149 -14.02 14.44 -6.26
CA SER A 149 -14.48 13.53 -7.31
C SER A 149 -14.47 12.04 -6.92
N GLY A 150 -13.82 11.67 -5.82
CA GLY A 150 -13.68 10.28 -5.36
C GLY A 150 -12.30 9.97 -4.80
N LEU A 151 -12.05 8.66 -4.57
CA LEU A 151 -10.70 8.21 -4.17
C LEU A 151 -9.85 7.95 -5.42
N GLU A 152 -8.64 8.46 -5.41
CA GLU A 152 -7.65 8.29 -6.47
C GLU A 152 -6.60 7.24 -6.07
N PRO A 153 -6.53 6.09 -6.76
CA PRO A 153 -5.46 5.12 -6.56
C PRO A 153 -4.15 5.60 -7.16
N GLU A 154 -3.09 5.50 -6.38
CA GLU A 154 -1.71 5.76 -6.76
C GLU A 154 -0.90 4.49 -6.57
N ILE A 155 -0.30 3.95 -7.63
CA ILE A 155 0.48 2.72 -7.56
C ILE A 155 1.84 2.89 -8.23
N TYR A 156 2.88 2.40 -7.57
CA TYR A 156 4.24 2.40 -8.12
C TYR A 156 4.91 1.06 -7.85
N ILE A 157 5.38 0.41 -8.92
CA ILE A 157 6.17 -0.82 -8.86
C ILE A 157 7.62 -0.47 -9.20
N PHE A 158 8.56 -0.88 -8.37
CA PHE A 158 9.98 -0.66 -8.59
C PHE A 158 10.45 -1.31 -9.89
N LYS A 159 11.33 -0.62 -10.62
CA LYS A 159 11.73 -0.99 -11.98
C LYS A 159 12.12 -2.47 -12.18
N PRO A 160 12.87 -3.13 -11.28
CA PRO A 160 13.23 -4.55 -11.44
C PRO A 160 12.04 -5.53 -11.39
N TYR A 161 10.89 -5.07 -10.90
CA TYR A 161 9.69 -5.90 -10.69
C TYR A 161 8.57 -5.58 -11.68
N ARG A 162 8.78 -4.66 -12.62
CA ARG A 162 7.79 -4.29 -13.65
C ARG A 162 7.60 -5.39 -14.70
N ASN A 163 6.54 -5.29 -15.48
CA ASN A 163 6.18 -6.20 -16.58
C ASN A 163 5.93 -7.65 -16.15
N LYS A 164 5.64 -7.88 -14.85
CA LYS A 164 5.30 -9.19 -14.27
C LYS A 164 3.82 -9.28 -13.86
N GLY A 165 3.02 -8.28 -14.19
CA GLY A 165 1.59 -8.24 -13.85
C GLY A 165 1.29 -7.76 -12.42
N TYR A 166 2.29 -7.55 -11.56
CA TYR A 166 2.09 -7.23 -10.14
C TYR A 166 1.21 -6.00 -9.90
N GLY A 167 1.45 -4.90 -10.61
CA GLY A 167 0.63 -3.70 -10.47
C GLY A 167 -0.84 -3.95 -10.80
N THR A 168 -1.11 -4.68 -11.88
CA THR A 168 -2.47 -5.03 -12.28
C THR A 168 -3.16 -5.93 -11.26
N CYS A 169 -2.47 -6.97 -10.76
CA CYS A 169 -3.03 -7.88 -9.75
C CYS A 169 -3.37 -7.13 -8.46
N VAL A 170 -2.45 -6.29 -7.97
CA VAL A 170 -2.67 -5.50 -6.76
C VAL A 170 -3.81 -4.51 -6.95
N LEU A 171 -3.83 -3.74 -8.03
CA LEU A 171 -4.89 -2.76 -8.27
C LEU A 171 -6.26 -3.43 -8.41
N LYS A 172 -6.37 -4.57 -9.11
CA LYS A 172 -7.62 -5.35 -9.18
C LYS A 172 -8.12 -5.76 -7.79
N ARG A 173 -7.23 -6.29 -6.95
CA ARG A 173 -7.60 -6.69 -5.58
C ARG A 173 -8.08 -5.48 -4.76
N PHE A 174 -7.44 -4.33 -4.91
CA PHE A 174 -7.85 -3.12 -4.21
C PHE A 174 -9.14 -2.52 -4.73
N VAL A 175 -9.45 -2.65 -6.03
CA VAL A 175 -10.78 -2.34 -6.58
C VAL A 175 -11.85 -3.24 -5.96
N ASP A 176 -11.57 -4.55 -5.83
CA ASP A 176 -12.47 -5.48 -5.13
C ASP A 176 -12.67 -5.07 -3.67
N ILE A 177 -11.60 -4.79 -2.93
CA ILE A 177 -11.67 -4.35 -1.54
C ILE A 177 -12.48 -3.08 -1.43
N ALA A 178 -12.17 -2.06 -2.25
CA ALA A 178 -12.82 -0.76 -2.19
C ALA A 178 -14.35 -0.86 -2.30
N PHE A 179 -14.84 -1.70 -3.20
CA PHE A 179 -16.28 -1.78 -3.47
C PHE A 179 -17.02 -2.87 -2.67
N LYS A 180 -16.34 -3.92 -2.20
CA LYS A 180 -16.97 -5.02 -1.43
C LYS A 180 -16.73 -4.94 0.06
N GLU A 181 -15.49 -4.69 0.46
CA GLU A 181 -15.03 -4.83 1.85
C GLU A 181 -14.84 -3.46 2.52
N GLY A 182 -14.58 -2.42 1.71
CA GLY A 182 -14.16 -1.10 2.14
C GLY A 182 -12.65 -1.02 2.41
N LEU A 183 -12.08 0.14 2.14
CA LEU A 183 -10.67 0.42 2.42
C LEU A 183 -10.48 0.81 3.89
N VAL A 184 -9.57 0.16 4.57
CA VAL A 184 -9.30 0.43 5.99
C VAL A 184 -8.28 1.54 6.12
N LYS A 185 -8.76 2.72 6.51
CA LYS A 185 -7.95 3.87 6.85
C LYS A 185 -7.49 3.74 8.30
N LYS A 186 -6.20 3.83 8.55
CA LYS A 186 -5.60 3.82 9.87
C LYS A 186 -4.87 5.12 10.13
N TRP A 187 -5.01 5.66 11.34
CA TRP A 187 -4.22 6.81 11.77
C TRP A 187 -3.96 6.74 13.27
N ARG A 188 -2.96 7.49 13.69
CA ARG A 188 -2.59 7.63 15.08
C ARG A 188 -3.19 8.91 15.64
N GLU A 189 -4.00 8.81 16.66
CA GLU A 189 -4.57 9.96 17.34
C GLU A 189 -3.77 10.24 18.62
N LYS A 190 -3.33 11.49 18.77
CA LYS A 190 -2.69 11.96 19.98
C LYS A 190 -3.77 12.25 21.03
N THR A 191 -3.75 11.53 22.13
CA THR A 191 -4.65 11.84 23.26
C THR A 191 -4.12 13.03 24.08
N GLU A 192 -5.01 13.88 24.58
CA GLU A 192 -4.64 15.07 25.35
C GLU A 192 -4.16 14.78 26.77
N ASN A 193 -4.25 13.54 27.25
CA ASN A 193 -3.80 13.15 28.60
C ASN A 193 -2.29 12.90 28.65
N PRO A 194 -1.54 13.50 29.58
CA PRO A 194 -0.13 13.15 29.81
C PRO A 194 0.01 11.85 30.67
N PRO A 195 0.89 10.89 30.27
CA PRO A 195 1.64 10.92 29.02
C PRO A 195 0.72 10.72 27.82
N PRO A 196 1.02 11.33 26.66
CA PRO A 196 0.19 11.19 25.48
C PRO A 196 0.19 9.72 25.03
N LEU A 197 -0.90 9.03 25.30
CA LEU A 197 -1.15 7.70 24.77
C LEU A 197 -1.55 7.86 23.32
N TYR A 198 -0.91 7.14 22.44
CA TYR A 198 -1.30 7.09 21.04
C TYR A 198 -2.30 5.96 20.84
N ALA A 199 -3.54 6.30 20.52
CA ALA A 199 -4.55 5.34 20.13
C ALA A 199 -4.57 5.18 18.61
N PHE A 200 -4.50 3.94 18.13
CA PHE A 200 -4.77 3.66 16.72
C PHE A 200 -6.28 3.72 16.48
N LYS A 201 -6.67 4.50 15.48
CA LYS A 201 -8.04 4.56 14.99
C LYS A 201 -8.13 3.85 13.65
N LYS A 202 -9.25 3.20 13.42
CA LYS A 202 -9.58 2.55 12.14
C LYS A 202 -10.94 3.07 11.66
N GLU A 203 -11.02 3.33 10.37
CA GLU A 203 -12.27 3.68 9.69
C GLU A 203 -12.33 2.89 8.38
N THR A 204 -13.49 2.34 8.06
CA THR A 204 -13.71 1.67 6.79
C THR A 204 -14.38 2.64 5.82
N VAL A 205 -13.73 2.91 4.70
CA VAL A 205 -14.19 3.83 3.66
C VAL A 205 -14.71 3.03 2.47
N PHE A 206 -15.96 3.29 2.09
CA PHE A 206 -16.60 2.71 0.90
C PHE A 206 -16.77 3.81 -0.16
N PRO A 207 -15.89 3.88 -1.17
CA PRO A 207 -16.03 4.89 -2.21
C PRO A 207 -17.17 4.52 -3.16
N GLU A 208 -17.85 5.53 -3.70
CA GLU A 208 -18.84 5.34 -4.80
C GLU A 208 -18.13 5.19 -6.15
N GLN A 209 -16.94 5.75 -6.28
CA GLN A 209 -16.09 5.63 -7.46
C GLN A 209 -14.61 5.75 -7.11
N LEU A 210 -13.78 5.18 -7.98
CA LEU A 210 -12.34 5.43 -8.03
C LEU A 210 -12.03 6.20 -9.30
N VAL A 211 -11.24 7.25 -9.15
CA VAL A 211 -10.84 8.14 -10.27
C VAL A 211 -9.33 8.18 -10.31
N SER A 212 -8.73 8.10 -11.48
CA SER A 212 -7.28 8.21 -11.63
C SER A 212 -6.93 9.08 -12.82
N THR A 213 -5.96 9.93 -12.63
CA THR A 213 -5.43 10.80 -13.69
C THR A 213 -4.12 10.22 -14.20
N VAL A 214 -4.04 9.89 -15.48
CA VAL A 214 -2.88 9.24 -16.09
C VAL A 214 -2.37 10.06 -17.26
N ARG A 215 -1.06 10.32 -17.29
CA ARG A 215 -0.43 10.98 -18.44
C ARG A 215 -0.63 10.16 -19.72
N VAL A 216 -0.94 10.83 -20.82
CA VAL A 216 -1.22 10.19 -22.12
C VAL A 216 -0.03 9.34 -22.57
N GLU A 217 1.19 9.77 -22.29
CA GLU A 217 2.42 9.08 -22.64
C GLU A 217 2.67 7.83 -21.77
N ASN A 218 1.99 7.72 -20.60
CA ASN A 218 2.15 6.57 -19.71
C ASN A 218 1.25 5.41 -20.13
N GLU A 219 1.60 4.79 -21.26
CA GLU A 219 0.84 3.66 -21.81
C GLU A 219 0.71 2.48 -20.84
N TYR A 220 1.69 2.25 -19.97
CA TYR A 220 1.64 1.14 -19.01
C TYR A 220 0.54 1.36 -17.97
N SER A 221 0.48 2.55 -17.38
CA SER A 221 -0.59 2.88 -16.43
C SER A 221 -1.96 2.88 -17.11
N ARG A 222 -2.07 3.41 -18.35
CA ARG A 222 -3.33 3.37 -19.10
C ARG A 222 -3.81 1.93 -19.32
N LYS A 223 -2.94 1.03 -19.80
CA LYS A 223 -3.25 -0.40 -19.98
C LYS A 223 -3.64 -1.07 -18.67
N MET A 224 -2.95 -0.74 -17.58
CA MET A 224 -3.26 -1.26 -16.25
C MET A 224 -4.64 -0.82 -15.78
N MET A 225 -4.99 0.46 -15.90
CA MET A 225 -6.31 0.98 -15.54
C MET A 225 -7.43 0.26 -16.31
N LEU A 226 -7.31 0.17 -17.63
CA LEU A 226 -8.29 -0.55 -18.48
C LEU A 226 -8.41 -2.03 -18.07
N ALA A 227 -7.30 -2.70 -17.81
CA ALA A 227 -7.29 -4.09 -17.35
C ALA A 227 -7.92 -4.30 -15.97
N CYS A 228 -8.00 -3.24 -15.15
CA CYS A 228 -8.67 -3.24 -13.85
C CYS A 228 -10.14 -2.81 -13.91
N GLY A 229 -10.67 -2.56 -15.11
CA GLY A 229 -12.09 -2.23 -15.33
C GLY A 229 -12.41 -0.74 -15.32
N PHE A 230 -11.39 0.12 -15.22
CA PHE A 230 -11.60 1.56 -15.37
C PHE A 230 -11.97 1.89 -16.82
N GLN A 231 -12.81 2.89 -16.99
CA GLN A 231 -13.16 3.46 -18.28
C GLN A 231 -12.40 4.76 -18.47
N GLU A 232 -11.76 4.92 -19.62
CA GLU A 232 -11.10 6.18 -19.99
C GLU A 232 -12.18 7.19 -20.40
N ASN A 233 -12.18 8.35 -19.77
CA ASN A 233 -13.05 9.44 -20.16
C ASN A 233 -12.58 10.01 -21.51
N GLN A 234 -13.47 10.03 -22.50
CA GLN A 234 -13.15 10.45 -23.87
C GLN A 234 -13.19 11.98 -24.06
N GLU A 235 -13.71 12.73 -23.09
CA GLU A 235 -13.75 14.19 -23.14
C GLU A 235 -12.48 14.82 -22.54
N PRO A 236 -12.15 16.09 -22.90
CA PRO A 236 -10.82 16.35 -23.44
C PRO A 236 -9.76 16.15 -22.40
N VAL A 237 -8.67 15.60 -22.86
CA VAL A 237 -7.40 15.57 -22.18
C VAL A 237 -7.14 16.92 -21.52
N ALA A 238 -7.28 16.98 -20.20
CA ALA A 238 -6.95 18.19 -19.45
C ALA A 238 -5.45 18.47 -19.58
N GLU A 239 -5.09 19.72 -19.80
CA GLU A 239 -3.71 20.14 -19.67
C GLU A 239 -3.46 20.55 -18.22
N PHE A 240 -2.63 19.79 -17.51
CA PHE A 240 -2.08 20.26 -16.24
C PHE A 240 -0.85 21.11 -16.51
N ILE A 241 -0.86 22.34 -16.02
CA ILE A 241 0.31 23.20 -16.01
C ILE A 241 1.20 22.70 -14.88
N LEU A 242 2.32 22.11 -15.25
CA LEU A 242 3.35 21.68 -14.32
C LEU A 242 4.28 22.87 -14.08
N LEU A 243 4.32 23.36 -12.84
CA LEU A 243 5.33 24.37 -12.47
C LEU A 243 6.67 23.66 -12.39
N ILE A 244 7.54 23.96 -13.36
CA ILE A 244 8.86 23.33 -13.48
C ILE A 244 9.86 23.98 -12.52
N ASP A 245 9.74 25.27 -12.24
CA ASP A 245 10.61 25.99 -11.31
C ASP A 245 9.95 27.30 -10.87
N ASP A 246 9.81 27.48 -9.56
CA ASP A 246 9.28 28.72 -8.98
C ASP A 246 10.18 29.95 -9.28
N LYS A 247 11.47 29.73 -9.55
CA LYS A 247 12.44 30.79 -9.81
C LYS A 247 12.47 31.26 -11.26
N THR A 248 12.14 30.37 -12.20
CA THR A 248 12.20 30.68 -13.65
C THR A 248 10.82 30.87 -14.26
N SER A 249 9.74 30.61 -13.53
CA SER A 249 8.34 30.67 -14.03
C SER A 249 8.13 29.83 -15.31
N THR A 250 8.96 28.83 -15.54
CA THR A 250 8.80 27.90 -16.67
C THR A 250 7.71 26.90 -16.34
N ALA A 251 6.65 26.91 -17.13
CA ALA A 251 5.59 25.92 -17.04
C ALA A 251 5.71 24.94 -18.21
N SER A 252 5.60 23.63 -17.92
CA SER A 252 5.29 22.63 -18.95
C SER A 252 3.87 22.17 -18.78
N SER A 253 3.20 21.79 -19.85
CA SER A 253 1.89 21.17 -19.79
C SER A 253 2.04 19.66 -20.02
N ALA A 254 1.36 18.85 -19.20
CA ALA A 254 1.21 17.43 -19.45
C ALA A 254 -0.23 17.15 -19.84
N ARG A 255 -0.40 16.39 -20.92
CA ARG A 255 -1.71 15.90 -21.33
C ARG A 255 -2.05 14.67 -20.50
N VAL A 256 -3.23 14.66 -19.88
CA VAL A 256 -3.70 13.57 -19.03
C VAL A 256 -5.06 13.09 -19.47
N SER A 257 -5.30 11.79 -19.33
CA SER A 257 -6.62 11.19 -19.45
C SER A 257 -7.13 10.83 -18.05
N GLU A 258 -8.41 11.05 -17.81
CA GLU A 258 -9.08 10.60 -16.59
C GLU A 258 -9.64 9.17 -16.81
N PHE A 259 -9.44 8.34 -15.81
CA PHE A 259 -9.95 6.97 -15.74
C PHE A 259 -10.88 6.84 -14.55
N VAL A 260 -12.07 6.33 -14.76
CA VAL A 260 -13.10 6.21 -13.74
C VAL A 260 -13.62 4.77 -13.70
N ILE A 261 -13.84 4.24 -12.51
CA ILE A 261 -14.64 3.05 -12.27
C ILE A 261 -15.64 3.35 -11.16
N THR A 262 -16.92 3.22 -11.45
CA THR A 262 -17.98 3.35 -10.45
C THR A 262 -18.29 2.02 -9.81
N LYS A 263 -18.89 2.03 -8.63
CA LYS A 263 -19.42 0.83 -7.98
C LYS A 263 -20.40 0.07 -8.84
N GLN A 264 -21.20 0.79 -9.64
CA GLN A 264 -22.16 0.16 -10.58
C GLN A 264 -21.45 -0.56 -11.72
N ASP A 265 -20.39 0.03 -12.29
CA ASP A 265 -19.62 -0.61 -13.37
C ASP A 265 -18.91 -1.85 -12.85
N TYR A 266 -18.33 -1.76 -11.64
CA TYR A 266 -17.74 -2.90 -10.98
C TYR A 266 -18.72 -4.07 -10.79
N ILE A 267 -19.95 -3.82 -10.34
CA ILE A 267 -20.99 -4.84 -10.20
C ILE A 267 -21.31 -5.50 -11.55
N LYS A 268 -21.46 -4.71 -12.63
CA LYS A 268 -21.72 -5.25 -13.98
C LYS A 268 -20.58 -6.14 -14.47
N ILE A 269 -19.31 -5.71 -14.27
CA ILE A 269 -18.13 -6.48 -14.68
C ILE A 269 -18.08 -7.83 -13.96
N THR A 270 -18.28 -7.82 -12.64
CA THR A 270 -18.20 -9.04 -11.81
C THR A 270 -19.33 -10.01 -12.08
N GLN A 271 -20.54 -9.53 -12.37
CA GLN A 271 -21.67 -10.39 -12.74
C GLN A 271 -21.48 -11.07 -14.10
N ASN A 272 -20.90 -10.38 -15.08
CA ASN A 272 -20.62 -10.94 -16.40
C ASN A 272 -19.46 -11.95 -16.42
N THR A 273 -18.64 -12.00 -15.37
CA THR A 273 -17.51 -12.95 -15.28
C THR A 273 -17.93 -14.30 -14.66
N ILE A 274 -19.15 -14.38 -14.10
CA ILE A 274 -19.69 -15.60 -13.45
C ILE A 274 -20.51 -16.44 -14.46
N LEU A 275 -20.82 -15.92 -15.64
CA LEU A 275 -21.49 -16.63 -16.74
C LEU A 275 -20.48 -17.19 -17.75
#